data_ab65a8a50fca9ab8312ba876e9beb2c6
#
_entry.id   ab65a8a50fca9ab8312ba876e9beb2c6
#
_cell.length_a   1.000
_cell.length_b   1.000
_cell.length_c   1.000
_cell.angle_alpha   90.00
_cell.angle_beta   90.00
_cell.angle_gamma   90.00
#
_symmetry.space_group_name_H-M   'P 1'
#
loop_
_entity.id
_entity.type
_entity.pdbx_description
1 polymer ?
#
loop_
_entity_poly.entity_id
_entity_poly.type
_entity_poly.pdbx_seq_one_letter_code
_entity_poly.pdbx_strand_id
1 'polypeptide(L)'
;MEDVSRTTTSRYAKVIEVSKRVRWEIERDVIRGRNFDLAFDFLPAGLSLVDELDFLSPEQKRALSQVQGRTYANIFALVERFIGAKMADLGRSHALGDQNAFEALVRFTDEELKHQALFRRIEEMLAAKMPAGYALAAEPNAVANAVLSKSSWSVLALTCHIELFVQAHYRASIGPAETLSPLWKDVFLFHWREESQHAIRDELEWQREDAKLTASERDVAVDDLIALVGAVDGVLQAQANADAGYFVGHWGETLSAARIQQVRDAFLKAYRWQYIVSGVSEPRFQSLLAALVTASQMRRIQKALVPLAYAMPKSPTLPLPMAA
;
A
#
# COMPACT_ATOMS: atom_id res chain seq x y z
N MET A 1 29.45 -7.79 -16.89
CA MET A 1 28.33 -8.67 -16.52
C MET A 1 28.57 -9.45 -15.22
N GLU A 2 29.75 -10.05 -14.99
CA GLU A 2 30.02 -10.79 -13.73
C GLU A 2 29.96 -9.93 -12.46
N ASP A 3 30.39 -8.69 -12.51
CA ASP A 3 30.40 -7.78 -11.34
C ASP A 3 29.00 -7.34 -10.90
N VAL A 4 28.13 -7.03 -11.87
CA VAL A 4 26.69 -6.71 -11.63
C VAL A 4 25.95 -7.91 -11.05
N SER A 5 26.20 -9.11 -11.57
CA SER A 5 25.60 -10.35 -11.06
C SER A 5 26.01 -10.63 -9.61
N ARG A 6 27.30 -10.47 -9.27
CA ARG A 6 27.81 -10.65 -7.88
C ARG A 6 27.19 -9.62 -6.93
N THR A 7 27.04 -8.38 -7.35
CA THR A 7 26.42 -7.32 -6.55
C THR A 7 24.94 -7.62 -6.29
N THR A 8 24.20 -8.09 -7.29
CA THR A 8 22.78 -8.45 -7.17
C THR A 8 22.59 -9.64 -6.23
N THR A 9 23.36 -10.73 -6.41
CA THR A 9 23.34 -11.90 -5.53
C THR A 9 23.68 -11.53 -4.08
N SER A 10 24.61 -10.60 -3.86
CA SER A 10 24.94 -10.08 -2.52
C SER A 10 23.78 -9.30 -1.89
N ARG A 11 22.99 -8.56 -2.68
CA ARG A 11 21.79 -7.87 -2.18
C ARG A 11 20.72 -8.85 -1.73
N TYR A 12 20.46 -9.95 -2.48
CA TYR A 12 19.56 -11.02 -2.04
C TYR A 12 20.03 -11.68 -0.75
N ALA A 13 21.32 -12.02 -0.64
CA ALA A 13 21.87 -12.59 0.58
C ALA A 13 21.65 -11.68 1.80
N LYS A 14 21.81 -10.36 1.64
CA LYS A 14 21.58 -9.40 2.71
C LYS A 14 20.10 -9.34 3.14
N VAL A 15 19.16 -9.36 2.22
CA VAL A 15 17.72 -9.37 2.58
C VAL A 15 17.33 -10.68 3.25
N ILE A 16 17.92 -11.81 2.89
CA ILE A 16 17.74 -13.10 3.60
C ILE A 16 18.20 -12.98 5.07
N GLU A 17 19.36 -12.37 5.31
CA GLU A 17 19.86 -12.14 6.68
C GLU A 17 18.91 -11.27 7.50
N VAL A 18 18.34 -10.22 6.89
CA VAL A 18 17.34 -9.36 7.55
C VAL A 18 16.07 -10.15 7.83
N SER A 19 15.53 -10.88 6.86
CA SER A 19 14.38 -11.77 7.01
C SER A 19 14.56 -12.77 8.17
N LYS A 20 15.76 -13.34 8.31
CA LYS A 20 16.08 -14.27 9.40
C LYS A 20 16.12 -13.61 10.78
N ARG A 21 16.43 -12.31 10.86
CA ARG A 21 16.49 -11.55 12.12
C ARG A 21 15.15 -10.97 12.53
N VAL A 22 14.36 -10.50 11.58
CA VAL A 22 13.03 -9.92 11.83
C VAL A 22 12.03 -11.07 11.95
N ARG A 23 11.82 -11.54 13.19
CA ARG A 23 10.90 -12.64 13.50
C ARG A 23 9.89 -12.20 14.53
N TRP A 24 8.62 -12.38 14.22
CA TRP A 24 7.52 -12.06 15.12
C TRP A 24 6.30 -12.94 14.83
N GLU A 25 5.45 -13.06 15.82
CA GLU A 25 4.20 -13.81 15.73
C GLU A 25 3.02 -12.94 16.14
N ILE A 26 1.90 -13.10 15.44
CA ILE A 26 0.72 -12.23 15.55
C ILE A 26 0.23 -12.10 16.99
N GLU A 27 -0.07 -13.22 17.64
CA GLU A 27 -0.66 -13.19 19.00
C GLU A 27 0.37 -12.84 20.07
N ARG A 28 1.60 -13.37 19.97
CA ARG A 28 2.64 -13.20 21.00
C ARG A 28 3.25 -11.79 20.99
N ASP A 29 3.60 -11.29 19.80
CA ASP A 29 4.43 -10.10 19.69
C ASP A 29 3.62 -8.85 19.32
N VAL A 30 2.55 -9.01 18.52
CA VAL A 30 1.72 -7.89 18.04
C VAL A 30 0.48 -7.71 18.94
N ILE A 31 -0.41 -8.69 19.00
CA ILE A 31 -1.69 -8.56 19.72
C ILE A 31 -1.49 -8.56 21.23
N ARG A 32 -0.76 -9.53 21.76
CA ARG A 32 -0.42 -9.64 23.20
C ARG A 32 -1.66 -9.59 24.12
N GLY A 33 -2.75 -10.25 23.69
CA GLY A 33 -4.02 -10.27 24.43
C GLY A 33 -4.77 -8.95 24.49
N ARG A 34 -4.35 -7.91 23.74
CA ARG A 34 -5.01 -6.60 23.70
C ARG A 34 -6.20 -6.60 22.74
N ASN A 35 -7.03 -5.59 22.88
CA ASN A 35 -8.13 -5.27 21.97
C ASN A 35 -8.02 -3.82 21.51
N PHE A 36 -8.67 -3.50 20.38
CA PHE A 36 -8.81 -2.11 19.97
C PHE A 36 -9.69 -1.32 20.93
N ASP A 37 -9.23 -0.12 21.26
CA ASP A 37 -9.98 0.88 21.99
C ASP A 37 -10.40 1.99 21.03
N LEU A 38 -11.71 2.16 20.87
CA LEU A 38 -12.29 3.17 19.99
C LEU A 38 -12.20 4.61 20.56
N ALA A 39 -11.58 4.80 21.73
CA ALA A 39 -11.19 6.13 22.20
C ALA A 39 -10.01 6.74 21.41
N PHE A 40 -9.28 5.93 20.63
CA PHE A 40 -8.12 6.34 19.86
C PHE A 40 -8.41 6.43 18.36
N ASP A 41 -7.62 7.25 17.65
CA ASP A 41 -7.56 7.25 16.19
C ASP A 41 -6.86 5.97 15.67
N PHE A 42 -7.15 5.59 14.40
CA PHE A 42 -6.45 4.51 13.73
C PHE A 42 -5.53 5.02 12.61
N LEU A 43 -5.92 6.07 11.89
CA LEU A 43 -5.04 6.73 10.95
C LEU A 43 -4.75 8.17 11.37
N PRO A 44 -3.49 8.63 11.24
CA PRO A 44 -3.14 10.02 11.53
C PRO A 44 -3.76 10.97 10.49
N ALA A 45 -3.95 12.24 10.89
CA ALA A 45 -4.55 13.27 10.04
C ALA A 45 -3.82 13.45 8.70
N GLY A 46 -2.49 13.24 8.66
CA GLY A 46 -1.70 13.31 7.42
C GLY A 46 -2.03 12.22 6.38
N LEU A 47 -2.69 11.14 6.79
CA LEU A 47 -3.20 10.10 5.90
C LEU A 47 -4.72 10.19 5.73
N SER A 48 -5.45 10.34 6.82
CA SER A 48 -6.91 10.36 6.82
C SER A 48 -7.52 11.66 6.27
N LEU A 49 -6.76 12.75 6.25
CA LEU A 49 -7.16 14.09 5.86
C LEU A 49 -8.37 14.65 6.63
N VAL A 50 -8.63 14.12 7.83
CA VAL A 50 -9.77 14.52 8.69
C VAL A 50 -9.77 15.99 9.05
N ASP A 51 -8.60 16.63 9.08
CA ASP A 51 -8.48 18.07 9.40
C ASP A 51 -8.94 18.98 8.27
N GLU A 52 -9.19 18.45 7.08
CA GLU A 52 -9.84 19.20 6.00
C GLU A 52 -11.37 19.29 6.18
N LEU A 53 -11.95 18.58 7.13
CA LEU A 53 -13.37 18.56 7.49
C LEU A 53 -13.59 19.25 8.85
N ASP A 54 -13.48 20.59 8.85
CA ASP A 54 -13.55 21.45 10.04
C ASP A 54 -14.93 21.41 10.73
N PHE A 55 -15.98 21.05 9.99
CA PHE A 55 -17.35 20.94 10.48
C PHE A 55 -17.64 19.64 11.25
N LEU A 56 -16.75 18.66 11.21
CA LEU A 56 -16.90 17.43 11.99
C LEU A 56 -16.47 17.64 13.44
N SER A 57 -17.26 17.07 14.37
CA SER A 57 -16.87 17.02 15.78
C SER A 57 -15.60 16.16 15.96
N PRO A 58 -14.87 16.31 17.09
CA PRO A 58 -13.71 15.45 17.39
C PRO A 58 -14.06 13.96 17.38
N GLU A 59 -15.24 13.59 17.83
CA GLU A 59 -15.74 12.22 17.81
C GLU A 59 -16.00 11.71 16.40
N GLN A 60 -16.60 12.52 15.55
CA GLN A 60 -16.80 12.19 14.13
C GLN A 60 -15.48 12.07 13.39
N LYS A 61 -14.51 12.96 13.63
CA LYS A 61 -13.16 12.86 13.06
C LYS A 61 -12.46 11.55 13.45
N ARG A 62 -12.55 11.17 14.73
CA ARG A 62 -12.02 9.90 15.23
C ARG A 62 -12.70 8.71 14.55
N ALA A 63 -14.03 8.69 14.49
CA ALA A 63 -14.77 7.64 13.80
C ALA A 63 -14.38 7.52 12.31
N LEU A 64 -14.21 8.64 11.61
CA LEU A 64 -13.77 8.68 10.22
C LEU A 64 -12.34 8.08 10.09
N SER A 65 -11.42 8.46 10.97
CA SER A 65 -10.08 7.87 11.05
C SER A 65 -10.14 6.35 11.26
N GLN A 66 -11.07 5.87 12.10
CA GLN A 66 -11.26 4.43 12.38
C GLN A 66 -11.83 3.68 11.18
N VAL A 67 -12.80 4.25 10.48
CA VAL A 67 -13.35 3.66 9.24
C VAL A 67 -12.25 3.55 8.18
N GLN A 68 -11.52 4.63 7.93
CA GLN A 68 -10.41 4.61 6.98
C GLN A 68 -9.30 3.65 7.42
N GLY A 69 -8.99 3.58 8.72
CA GLY A 69 -7.99 2.66 9.25
C GLY A 69 -8.40 1.20 9.01
N ARG A 70 -9.67 0.85 9.28
CA ARG A 70 -10.17 -0.49 8.98
C ARG A 70 -10.00 -0.85 7.50
N THR A 71 -10.34 0.08 6.61
CA THR A 71 -10.11 -0.10 5.17
C THR A 71 -8.63 -0.19 4.82
N TYR A 72 -7.77 0.60 5.48
CA TYR A 72 -6.32 0.54 5.29
C TYR A 72 -5.76 -0.87 5.56
N ALA A 73 -6.15 -1.50 6.66
CA ALA A 73 -5.78 -2.88 6.98
C ALA A 73 -6.33 -3.90 5.95
N ASN A 74 -7.59 -3.73 5.52
CA ASN A 74 -8.21 -4.63 4.55
C ASN A 74 -7.62 -4.50 3.14
N ILE A 75 -7.21 -3.30 2.73
CA ILE A 75 -6.51 -3.08 1.45
C ILE A 75 -5.14 -3.76 1.47
N PHE A 76 -4.40 -3.74 2.60
CA PHE A 76 -3.15 -4.50 2.69
C PHE A 76 -3.38 -6.00 2.55
N ALA A 77 -4.34 -6.57 3.27
CA ALA A 77 -4.69 -7.98 3.09
C ALA A 77 -5.06 -8.34 1.63
N LEU A 78 -5.63 -7.38 0.89
CA LEU A 78 -5.98 -7.54 -0.52
C LEU A 78 -4.75 -7.50 -1.42
N VAL A 79 -3.86 -6.50 -1.26
CA VAL A 79 -2.71 -6.32 -2.17
C VAL A 79 -1.66 -7.42 -1.97
N GLU A 80 -1.39 -7.83 -0.74
CA GLU A 80 -0.44 -8.91 -0.41
C GLU A 80 -0.81 -10.25 -1.03
N ARG A 81 -2.09 -10.44 -1.41
CA ARG A 81 -2.53 -11.64 -2.11
C ARG A 81 -1.92 -11.76 -3.51
N PHE A 82 -1.90 -10.68 -4.31
CA PHE A 82 -1.27 -10.72 -5.61
C PHE A 82 0.26 -10.54 -5.53
N ILE A 83 0.77 -9.80 -4.54
CA ILE A 83 2.20 -9.66 -4.29
C ILE A 83 2.80 -11.04 -4.02
N GLY A 84 2.33 -11.75 -3.01
CA GLY A 84 2.81 -13.09 -2.68
C GLY A 84 2.72 -14.08 -3.85
N ALA A 85 1.61 -14.05 -4.62
CA ALA A 85 1.44 -14.89 -5.81
C ALA A 85 2.48 -14.55 -6.90
N LYS A 86 2.74 -13.25 -7.15
CA LYS A 86 3.76 -12.82 -8.11
C LYS A 86 5.16 -13.23 -7.68
N MET A 87 5.50 -13.11 -6.40
CA MET A 87 6.81 -13.49 -5.88
C MET A 87 7.04 -15.00 -5.98
N ALA A 88 6.02 -15.80 -5.68
CA ALA A 88 6.08 -17.26 -5.87
C ALA A 88 6.31 -17.66 -7.35
N ASP A 89 5.65 -16.95 -8.29
CA ASP A 89 5.84 -17.18 -9.74
C ASP A 89 7.25 -16.79 -10.20
N LEU A 90 7.75 -15.64 -9.79
CA LEU A 90 9.12 -15.18 -10.08
C LEU A 90 10.18 -16.12 -9.49
N GLY A 91 9.94 -16.68 -8.30
CA GLY A 91 10.82 -17.65 -7.66
C GLY A 91 11.13 -18.84 -8.55
N ARG A 92 10.16 -19.30 -9.35
CA ARG A 92 10.34 -20.42 -10.29
C ARG A 92 11.50 -20.18 -11.27
N SER A 93 11.71 -18.93 -11.71
CA SER A 93 12.78 -18.58 -12.67
C SER A 93 14.18 -18.65 -12.05
N HIS A 94 14.28 -18.62 -10.71
CA HIS A 94 15.53 -18.72 -9.96
C HIS A 94 15.82 -20.14 -9.42
N ALA A 95 14.83 -21.05 -9.46
CA ALA A 95 14.89 -22.34 -8.75
C ALA A 95 16.11 -23.22 -9.09
N LEU A 96 16.61 -23.14 -10.33
CA LEU A 96 17.81 -23.87 -10.79
C LEU A 96 18.99 -22.93 -11.12
N GLY A 97 18.88 -21.64 -10.72
CA GLY A 97 19.88 -20.59 -10.95
C GLY A 97 20.39 -19.97 -9.65
N ASP A 98 20.12 -18.67 -9.45
CA ASP A 98 20.53 -17.94 -8.25
C ASP A 98 19.73 -18.39 -7.01
N GLN A 99 20.36 -19.23 -6.18
CA GLN A 99 19.73 -19.77 -4.98
C GLN A 99 19.48 -18.72 -3.90
N ASN A 100 20.23 -17.62 -3.86
CA ASN A 100 19.94 -16.50 -2.96
C ASN A 100 18.67 -15.75 -3.40
N ALA A 101 18.51 -15.50 -4.69
CA ALA A 101 17.27 -14.91 -5.22
C ALA A 101 16.08 -15.85 -4.94
N PHE A 102 16.22 -17.14 -5.18
CA PHE A 102 15.17 -18.11 -4.90
C PHE A 102 14.77 -18.11 -3.42
N GLU A 103 15.73 -18.26 -2.48
CA GLU A 103 15.45 -18.22 -1.03
C GLU A 103 14.80 -16.90 -0.63
N ALA A 104 15.28 -15.76 -1.18
CA ALA A 104 14.73 -14.46 -0.86
C ALA A 104 13.24 -14.33 -1.26
N LEU A 105 12.86 -14.81 -2.44
CA LEU A 105 11.47 -14.74 -2.93
C LEU A 105 10.56 -15.74 -2.20
N VAL A 106 11.05 -16.93 -1.84
CA VAL A 106 10.29 -17.88 -1.03
C VAL A 106 10.00 -17.30 0.37
N ARG A 107 11.00 -16.64 1.00
CA ARG A 107 10.79 -15.96 2.29
C ARG A 107 9.83 -14.80 2.18
N PHE A 108 9.90 -14.02 1.11
CA PHE A 108 8.96 -12.95 0.84
C PHE A 108 7.52 -13.50 0.81
N THR A 109 7.29 -14.56 0.03
CA THR A 109 5.96 -15.19 -0.06
C THR A 109 5.45 -15.68 1.30
N ASP A 110 6.31 -16.24 2.15
CA ASP A 110 5.97 -16.69 3.52
C ASP A 110 5.60 -15.49 4.42
N GLU A 111 6.35 -14.40 4.32
CA GLU A 111 6.08 -13.15 5.04
C GLU A 111 4.74 -12.54 4.62
N GLU A 112 4.42 -12.49 3.32
CA GLU A 112 3.12 -12.04 2.80
C GLU A 112 1.94 -12.87 3.31
N LEU A 113 2.10 -14.19 3.41
CA LEU A 113 1.05 -15.05 4.00
C LEU A 113 0.80 -14.71 5.47
N LYS A 114 1.85 -14.38 6.21
CA LYS A 114 1.74 -13.93 7.61
C LYS A 114 1.08 -12.55 7.72
N HIS A 115 1.39 -11.60 6.83
CA HIS A 115 0.75 -10.29 6.78
C HIS A 115 -0.74 -10.42 6.47
N GLN A 116 -1.11 -11.23 5.49
CA GLN A 116 -2.53 -11.53 5.22
C GLN A 116 -3.24 -12.12 6.45
N ALA A 117 -2.57 -12.99 7.21
CA ALA A 117 -3.13 -13.55 8.45
C ALA A 117 -3.26 -12.47 9.52
N LEU A 118 -2.27 -11.57 9.68
CA LEU A 118 -2.34 -10.42 10.57
C LEU A 118 -3.55 -9.54 10.25
N PHE A 119 -3.70 -9.11 9.02
CA PHE A 119 -4.79 -8.19 8.65
C PHE A 119 -6.17 -8.83 8.72
N ARG A 120 -6.30 -10.14 8.44
CA ARG A 120 -7.55 -10.87 8.72
C ARG A 120 -7.87 -10.88 10.22
N ARG A 121 -6.87 -11.08 11.06
CA ARG A 121 -7.03 -11.03 12.53
C ARG A 121 -7.45 -9.64 13.01
N ILE A 122 -6.87 -8.59 12.44
CA ILE A 122 -7.26 -7.20 12.72
C ILE A 122 -8.70 -6.95 12.30
N GLU A 123 -9.12 -7.39 11.12
CA GLU A 123 -10.51 -7.26 10.67
C GLU A 123 -11.49 -7.98 11.62
N GLU A 124 -11.19 -9.20 12.07
CA GLU A 124 -12.01 -9.90 13.05
C GLU A 124 -12.19 -9.10 14.35
N MET A 125 -11.10 -8.51 14.84
CA MET A 125 -11.12 -7.71 16.07
C MET A 125 -11.92 -6.40 15.90
N LEU A 126 -11.80 -5.74 14.73
CA LEU A 126 -12.52 -4.50 14.42
C LEU A 126 -14.00 -4.78 14.16
N ALA A 127 -14.34 -5.86 13.46
CA ALA A 127 -15.72 -6.27 13.22
C ALA A 127 -16.48 -6.55 14.51
N ALA A 128 -15.78 -7.04 15.55
CA ALA A 128 -16.37 -7.27 16.86
C ALA A 128 -16.61 -5.99 17.69
N LYS A 129 -16.01 -4.86 17.31
CA LYS A 129 -16.01 -3.59 18.07
C LYS A 129 -16.74 -2.45 17.38
N MET A 130 -16.60 -2.35 16.05
CA MET A 130 -17.22 -1.29 15.25
C MET A 130 -18.66 -1.66 14.89
N PRO A 131 -19.53 -0.70 14.62
CA PRO A 131 -20.89 -0.95 14.16
C PRO A 131 -20.95 -1.92 12.97
N ALA A 132 -22.03 -2.68 12.85
CA ALA A 132 -22.24 -3.58 11.71
C ALA A 132 -22.46 -2.80 10.39
N GLY A 133 -22.22 -3.45 9.24
CA GLY A 133 -22.51 -2.88 7.92
C GLY A 133 -21.28 -2.40 7.15
N TYR A 134 -20.08 -2.47 7.72
CA TYR A 134 -18.85 -2.27 6.95
C TYR A 134 -18.66 -3.41 5.92
N ALA A 135 -18.18 -3.06 4.73
CA ALA A 135 -17.86 -4.03 3.69
C ALA A 135 -16.66 -3.56 2.85
N LEU A 136 -15.76 -4.49 2.55
CA LEU A 136 -14.76 -4.28 1.51
C LEU A 136 -15.45 -4.40 0.15
N ALA A 137 -15.41 -3.32 -0.65
CA ALA A 137 -16.15 -3.24 -1.91
C ALA A 137 -15.55 -4.14 -3.00
N ALA A 138 -14.24 -4.40 -2.95
CA ALA A 138 -13.54 -5.20 -3.94
C ALA A 138 -13.45 -6.68 -3.49
N GLU A 139 -13.70 -7.62 -4.43
CA GLU A 139 -13.44 -9.05 -4.20
C GLU A 139 -11.95 -9.33 -4.40
N PRO A 140 -11.23 -9.84 -3.36
CA PRO A 140 -9.77 -9.96 -3.40
C PRO A 140 -9.22 -10.83 -4.52
N ASN A 141 -9.87 -11.95 -4.87
CA ASN A 141 -9.42 -12.82 -5.96
C ASN A 141 -9.63 -12.18 -7.32
N ALA A 142 -10.72 -11.43 -7.51
CA ALA A 142 -10.97 -10.73 -8.77
C ALA A 142 -9.91 -9.65 -9.01
N VAL A 143 -9.55 -8.88 -7.96
CA VAL A 143 -8.47 -7.90 -8.03
C VAL A 143 -7.14 -8.58 -8.31
N ALA A 144 -6.79 -9.65 -7.59
CA ALA A 144 -5.53 -10.38 -7.80
C ALA A 144 -5.43 -10.91 -9.24
N ASN A 145 -6.49 -11.52 -9.77
CA ASN A 145 -6.51 -12.02 -11.14
C ASN A 145 -6.36 -10.90 -12.16
N ALA A 146 -7.01 -9.75 -11.97
CA ALA A 146 -6.90 -8.61 -12.85
C ALA A 146 -5.46 -8.03 -12.87
N VAL A 147 -4.83 -7.90 -11.70
CA VAL A 147 -3.44 -7.44 -11.59
C VAL A 147 -2.48 -8.44 -12.23
N LEU A 148 -2.59 -9.72 -11.89
CA LEU A 148 -1.69 -10.78 -12.36
C LEU A 148 -1.84 -11.08 -13.86
N SER A 149 -2.94 -10.64 -14.50
CA SER A 149 -3.11 -10.71 -15.96
C SER A 149 -2.23 -9.73 -16.74
N LYS A 150 -1.60 -8.78 -16.06
CA LYS A 150 -0.73 -7.76 -16.64
C LYS A 150 0.72 -8.23 -16.77
N SER A 151 1.52 -7.50 -17.53
CA SER A 151 2.95 -7.80 -17.68
C SER A 151 3.66 -7.84 -16.32
N SER A 152 4.63 -8.75 -16.15
CA SER A 152 5.39 -8.85 -14.89
C SER A 152 6.07 -7.54 -14.53
N TRP A 153 6.54 -6.78 -15.52
CA TRP A 153 7.14 -5.47 -15.32
C TRP A 153 6.16 -4.48 -14.66
N SER A 154 4.91 -4.40 -15.14
CA SER A 154 3.91 -3.47 -14.59
C SER A 154 3.41 -3.92 -13.22
N VAL A 155 3.30 -5.23 -12.96
CA VAL A 155 2.96 -5.76 -11.64
C VAL A 155 4.07 -5.42 -10.65
N LEU A 156 5.34 -5.62 -11.01
CA LEU A 156 6.49 -5.27 -10.15
C LEU A 156 6.61 -3.76 -9.93
N ALA A 157 6.28 -2.93 -10.91
CA ALA A 157 6.18 -1.49 -10.71
C ALA A 157 5.12 -1.12 -9.67
N LEU A 158 3.95 -1.76 -9.72
CA LEU A 158 2.87 -1.56 -8.75
C LEU A 158 3.25 -2.07 -7.36
N THR A 159 3.84 -3.27 -7.23
CA THR A 159 4.26 -3.81 -5.93
C THR A 159 5.35 -2.94 -5.32
N CYS A 160 6.38 -2.58 -6.06
CA CYS A 160 7.44 -1.68 -5.59
C CYS A 160 6.89 -0.32 -5.13
N HIS A 161 5.90 0.23 -5.84
CA HIS A 161 5.19 1.43 -5.42
C HIS A 161 4.51 1.24 -4.05
N ILE A 162 3.82 0.10 -3.86
CA ILE A 162 3.13 -0.23 -2.59
C ILE A 162 4.15 -0.35 -1.46
N GLU A 163 5.18 -1.14 -1.62
CA GLU A 163 6.22 -1.37 -0.62
C GLU A 163 6.91 -0.07 -0.18
N LEU A 164 7.13 0.85 -1.10
CA LEU A 164 7.77 2.12 -0.81
C LEU A 164 6.83 3.11 -0.11
N PHE A 165 5.56 3.21 -0.51
CA PHE A 165 4.66 4.10 0.20
C PHE A 165 4.33 3.60 1.63
N VAL A 166 4.26 2.30 1.85
CA VAL A 166 4.09 1.72 3.18
C VAL A 166 5.23 2.17 4.10
N GLN A 167 6.47 2.12 3.60
CA GLN A 167 7.64 2.61 4.32
C GLN A 167 7.51 4.10 4.68
N ALA A 168 7.09 4.91 3.72
CA ALA A 168 6.92 6.34 3.91
C ALA A 168 5.80 6.66 4.90
N HIS A 169 4.64 5.99 4.78
CA HIS A 169 3.50 6.17 5.69
C HIS A 169 3.85 5.86 7.13
N TYR A 170 4.54 4.73 7.37
CA TYR A 170 4.92 4.39 8.73
C TYR A 170 5.89 5.43 9.31
N ARG A 171 6.98 5.73 8.60
CA ARG A 171 8.04 6.62 9.11
C ARG A 171 7.58 8.05 9.31
N ALA A 172 6.81 8.60 8.39
CA ALA A 172 6.44 10.01 8.39
C ALA A 172 5.11 10.31 9.11
N SER A 173 4.24 9.33 9.25
CA SER A 173 2.88 9.57 9.74
C SER A 173 2.48 8.63 10.89
N ILE A 174 2.54 7.31 10.73
CA ILE A 174 2.01 6.37 11.74
C ILE A 174 2.93 6.29 12.97
N GLY A 175 4.23 6.09 12.74
CA GLY A 175 5.21 5.94 13.83
C GLY A 175 5.27 7.14 14.80
N PRO A 176 5.37 8.39 14.31
CA PRO A 176 5.45 9.57 15.16
C PRO A 176 4.11 9.99 15.79
N ALA A 177 2.95 9.54 15.28
CA ALA A 177 1.65 9.97 15.79
C ALA A 177 1.40 9.50 17.22
N GLU A 178 1.03 10.43 18.11
CA GLU A 178 0.82 10.16 19.54
C GLU A 178 -0.63 9.75 19.86
N THR A 179 -1.61 10.18 19.05
CA THR A 179 -3.04 9.96 19.29
C THR A 179 -3.56 8.60 18.79
N LEU A 180 -2.73 7.85 18.08
CA LEU A 180 -3.13 6.55 17.52
C LEU A 180 -3.24 5.47 18.60
N SER A 181 -4.15 4.53 18.36
CA SER A 181 -4.25 3.31 19.17
C SER A 181 -2.87 2.63 19.28
N PRO A 182 -2.40 2.34 20.50
CA PRO A 182 -1.12 1.65 20.71
C PRO A 182 -1.05 0.30 20.01
N LEU A 183 -2.17 -0.45 19.96
CA LEU A 183 -2.22 -1.70 19.21
C LEU A 183 -2.09 -1.46 17.70
N TRP A 184 -2.75 -0.44 17.17
CA TRP A 184 -2.65 -0.06 15.78
C TRP A 184 -1.20 0.30 15.38
N LYS A 185 -0.53 1.08 16.20
CA LYS A 185 0.89 1.41 15.98
C LYS A 185 1.78 0.16 15.98
N ASP A 186 1.54 -0.79 16.86
CA ASP A 186 2.31 -2.04 16.89
C ASP A 186 2.03 -2.90 15.65
N VAL A 187 0.78 -3.01 15.19
CA VAL A 187 0.44 -3.72 13.95
C VAL A 187 1.33 -3.21 12.80
N PHE A 188 1.34 -1.90 12.58
CA PHE A 188 2.12 -1.31 11.48
C PHE A 188 3.61 -1.20 11.76
N LEU A 189 4.06 -1.22 13.01
CA LEU A 189 5.47 -1.33 13.35
C LEU A 189 6.05 -2.69 12.93
N PHE A 190 5.35 -3.76 13.28
CA PHE A 190 5.83 -5.12 12.97
C PHE A 190 5.73 -5.42 11.48
N HIS A 191 4.67 -5.00 10.82
CA HIS A 191 4.54 -5.03 9.37
C HIS A 191 5.68 -4.26 8.71
N TRP A 192 5.87 -2.97 9.01
CA TRP A 192 6.93 -2.12 8.45
C TRP A 192 8.35 -2.70 8.59
N ARG A 193 8.64 -3.41 9.70
CA ARG A 193 9.97 -4.02 9.89
C ARG A 193 10.29 -5.07 8.84
N GLU A 194 9.32 -5.81 8.36
CA GLU A 194 9.50 -6.79 7.28
C GLU A 194 9.44 -6.10 5.91
N GLU A 195 8.51 -5.18 5.69
CA GLU A 195 8.37 -4.44 4.44
C GLU A 195 9.63 -3.68 4.01
N SER A 196 10.47 -3.30 4.98
CA SER A 196 11.73 -2.59 4.67
C SER A 196 12.68 -3.36 3.74
N GLN A 197 12.56 -4.68 3.68
CA GLN A 197 13.33 -5.56 2.80
C GLN A 197 12.57 -5.97 1.55
N HIS A 198 11.22 -5.97 1.57
CA HIS A 198 10.38 -6.27 0.41
C HIS A 198 10.64 -5.27 -0.71
N ALA A 199 10.65 -3.98 -0.43
CA ALA A 199 10.98 -2.93 -1.39
C ALA A 199 12.33 -3.16 -2.11
N ILE A 200 13.34 -3.75 -1.43
CA ILE A 200 14.63 -4.06 -2.05
C ILE A 200 14.50 -5.23 -3.05
N ARG A 201 13.71 -6.25 -2.71
CA ARG A 201 13.49 -7.41 -3.59
C ARG A 201 12.70 -7.01 -4.82
N ASP A 202 11.64 -6.20 -4.64
CA ASP A 202 10.85 -5.67 -5.75
C ASP A 202 11.70 -4.85 -6.71
N GLU A 203 12.56 -3.96 -6.21
CA GLU A 203 13.51 -3.22 -7.02
C GLU A 203 14.40 -4.14 -7.85
N LEU A 204 14.96 -5.19 -7.22
CA LEU A 204 15.86 -6.13 -7.90
C LEU A 204 15.12 -6.91 -9.00
N GLU A 205 13.95 -7.44 -8.72
CA GLU A 205 13.15 -8.18 -9.69
C GLU A 205 12.61 -7.25 -10.80
N TRP A 206 12.21 -6.02 -10.47
CA TRP A 206 11.74 -5.07 -11.48
C TRP A 206 12.86 -4.70 -12.48
N GLN A 207 14.06 -4.39 -11.98
CA GLN A 207 15.24 -4.14 -12.82
C GLN A 207 15.60 -5.36 -13.67
N ARG A 208 15.50 -6.56 -13.09
CA ARG A 208 15.75 -7.82 -13.79
C ARG A 208 14.73 -8.09 -14.90
N GLU A 209 13.44 -7.83 -14.65
CA GLU A 209 12.40 -7.96 -15.66
C GLU A 209 12.58 -6.90 -16.77
N ASP A 210 12.90 -5.65 -16.41
CA ASP A 210 13.16 -4.57 -17.38
C ASP A 210 14.30 -4.93 -18.35
N ALA A 211 15.37 -5.54 -17.85
CA ALA A 211 16.51 -5.93 -18.65
C ALA A 211 16.21 -7.01 -19.72
N LYS A 212 15.08 -7.71 -19.60
CA LYS A 212 14.63 -8.72 -20.57
C LYS A 212 13.81 -8.11 -21.72
N LEU A 213 13.25 -6.91 -21.52
CA LEU A 213 12.28 -6.33 -22.42
C LEU A 213 12.94 -5.61 -23.61
N THR A 214 12.39 -5.83 -24.77
CA THR A 214 12.60 -4.94 -25.93
C THR A 214 11.90 -3.59 -25.70
N ALA A 215 12.24 -2.57 -26.48
CA ALA A 215 11.60 -1.26 -26.41
C ALA A 215 10.07 -1.34 -26.62
N SER A 216 9.61 -2.21 -27.52
CA SER A 216 8.18 -2.40 -27.78
C SER A 216 7.46 -3.08 -26.62
N GLU A 217 8.07 -4.11 -26.02
CA GLU A 217 7.48 -4.80 -24.88
C GLU A 217 7.41 -3.87 -23.65
N ARG A 218 8.45 -3.04 -23.42
CA ARG A 218 8.40 -2.01 -22.36
C ARG A 218 7.31 -0.99 -22.61
N ASP A 219 7.04 -0.62 -23.86
CA ASP A 219 5.97 0.31 -24.21
C ASP A 219 4.60 -0.27 -23.83
N VAL A 220 4.34 -1.54 -24.09
CA VAL A 220 3.16 -2.28 -23.68
C VAL A 220 3.09 -2.38 -22.14
N ALA A 221 4.21 -2.66 -21.47
CA ALA A 221 4.28 -2.75 -20.02
C ALA A 221 3.96 -1.41 -19.33
N VAL A 222 4.36 -0.29 -19.93
CA VAL A 222 3.98 1.06 -19.43
C VAL A 222 2.48 1.32 -19.62
N ASP A 223 1.87 0.89 -20.72
CA ASP A 223 0.42 0.98 -20.88
C ASP A 223 -0.33 0.09 -19.89
N ASP A 224 0.18 -1.10 -19.60
CA ASP A 224 -0.33 -1.97 -18.53
C ASP A 224 -0.25 -1.29 -17.16
N LEU A 225 0.86 -0.62 -16.83
CA LEU A 225 0.98 0.13 -15.57
C LEU A 225 -0.06 1.27 -15.48
N ILE A 226 -0.25 2.03 -16.55
CA ILE A 226 -1.27 3.08 -16.61
C ILE A 226 -2.68 2.49 -16.41
N ALA A 227 -2.97 1.34 -17.04
CA ALA A 227 -4.23 0.64 -16.87
C ALA A 227 -4.42 0.13 -15.42
N LEU A 228 -3.37 -0.37 -14.77
CA LEU A 228 -3.39 -0.77 -13.36
C LEU A 228 -3.71 0.41 -12.44
N VAL A 229 -3.09 1.57 -12.64
CA VAL A 229 -3.40 2.78 -11.87
C VAL A 229 -4.87 3.17 -12.02
N GLY A 230 -5.41 3.10 -13.23
CA GLY A 230 -6.84 3.34 -13.48
C GLY A 230 -7.75 2.33 -12.79
N ALA A 231 -7.37 1.04 -12.78
CA ALA A 231 -8.12 0.00 -12.08
C ALA A 231 -8.09 0.19 -10.56
N VAL A 232 -6.92 0.52 -10.00
CA VAL A 232 -6.77 0.88 -8.57
C VAL A 232 -7.69 2.06 -8.24
N ASP A 233 -7.68 3.14 -9.02
CA ASP A 233 -8.57 4.29 -8.80
C ASP A 233 -10.05 3.89 -8.82
N GLY A 234 -10.45 2.97 -9.70
CA GLY A 234 -11.82 2.44 -9.72
C GLY A 234 -12.19 1.70 -8.44
N VAL A 235 -11.29 0.88 -7.90
CA VAL A 235 -11.46 0.20 -6.61
C VAL A 235 -11.58 1.23 -5.47
N LEU A 236 -10.73 2.26 -5.47
CA LEU A 236 -10.75 3.31 -4.44
C LEU A 236 -12.04 4.14 -4.49
N GLN A 237 -12.58 4.42 -5.66
CA GLN A 237 -13.88 5.11 -5.81
C GLN A 237 -15.03 4.28 -5.21
N ALA A 238 -15.07 2.97 -5.50
CA ALA A 238 -16.07 2.08 -4.94
C ALA A 238 -15.96 2.00 -3.42
N GLN A 239 -14.75 1.82 -2.90
CA GLN A 239 -14.52 1.72 -1.46
C GLN A 239 -14.81 3.05 -0.73
N ALA A 240 -14.37 4.18 -1.27
CA ALA A 240 -14.64 5.49 -0.69
C ALA A 240 -16.16 5.77 -0.58
N ASN A 241 -16.93 5.37 -1.59
CA ASN A 241 -18.39 5.49 -1.54
C ASN A 241 -19.02 4.55 -0.50
N ALA A 242 -18.55 3.31 -0.37
CA ALA A 242 -19.02 2.36 0.63
C ALA A 242 -18.71 2.87 2.06
N ASP A 243 -17.49 3.31 2.31
CA ASP A 243 -17.05 3.78 3.62
C ASP A 243 -17.70 5.10 4.02
N ALA A 244 -17.87 6.02 3.08
CA ALA A 244 -18.62 7.25 3.33
C ALA A 244 -20.10 6.96 3.66
N GLY A 245 -20.71 5.98 2.96
CA GLY A 245 -22.06 5.51 3.27
C GLY A 245 -22.14 4.91 4.67
N TYR A 246 -21.19 4.05 5.03
CA TYR A 246 -21.08 3.46 6.36
C TYR A 246 -20.88 4.52 7.45
N PHE A 247 -19.95 5.45 7.25
CA PHE A 247 -19.72 6.54 8.19
C PHE A 247 -20.95 7.42 8.38
N VAL A 248 -21.59 7.86 7.30
CA VAL A 248 -22.78 8.72 7.35
C VAL A 248 -23.94 7.99 8.03
N GLY A 249 -24.11 6.69 7.78
CA GLY A 249 -25.16 5.90 8.40
C GLY A 249 -25.06 5.78 9.92
N HIS A 250 -23.84 5.87 10.49
CA HIS A 250 -23.62 5.71 11.93
C HIS A 250 -23.29 7.02 12.65
N TRP A 251 -22.69 8.00 11.99
CA TRP A 251 -22.22 9.24 12.62
C TRP A 251 -22.66 10.51 11.88
N GLY A 252 -23.45 10.38 10.80
CA GLY A 252 -23.82 11.50 9.95
C GLY A 252 -25.21 12.09 10.21
N GLU A 253 -25.95 11.69 11.25
CA GLU A 253 -27.35 12.09 11.50
C GLU A 253 -27.54 13.61 11.50
N THR A 254 -26.58 14.37 12.00
CA THR A 254 -26.64 15.84 12.08
C THR A 254 -26.09 16.56 10.84
N LEU A 255 -25.60 15.84 9.85
CA LEU A 255 -24.96 16.42 8.66
C LEU A 255 -25.99 16.80 7.60
N SER A 256 -25.87 18.00 7.05
CA SER A 256 -26.65 18.41 5.87
C SER A 256 -26.20 17.63 4.62
N ALA A 257 -27.04 17.59 3.58
CA ALA A 257 -26.72 16.94 2.31
C ALA A 257 -25.39 17.46 1.70
N ALA A 258 -25.12 18.76 1.79
CA ALA A 258 -23.87 19.35 1.32
C ALA A 258 -22.64 18.84 2.10
N ARG A 259 -22.75 18.71 3.43
CA ARG A 259 -21.68 18.15 4.28
C ARG A 259 -21.47 16.65 4.05
N ILE A 260 -22.55 15.90 3.80
CA ILE A 260 -22.45 14.49 3.40
C ILE A 260 -21.65 14.35 2.10
N GLN A 261 -21.90 15.24 1.12
CA GLN A 261 -21.11 15.21 -0.12
C GLN A 261 -19.64 15.54 0.14
N GLN A 262 -19.34 16.51 1.00
CA GLN A 262 -17.97 16.83 1.39
C GLN A 262 -17.26 15.64 2.08
N VAL A 263 -17.98 14.89 2.92
CA VAL A 263 -17.44 13.65 3.52
C VAL A 263 -17.10 12.62 2.44
N ARG A 264 -17.98 12.39 1.46
CA ARG A 264 -17.71 11.47 0.34
C ARG A 264 -16.48 11.88 -0.47
N ASP A 265 -16.39 13.17 -0.80
CA ASP A 265 -15.25 13.71 -1.54
C ASP A 265 -13.94 13.57 -0.74
N ALA A 266 -14.00 13.74 0.58
CA ALA A 266 -12.85 13.59 1.47
C ALA A 266 -12.38 12.13 1.58
N PHE A 267 -13.28 11.14 1.67
CA PHE A 267 -12.90 9.72 1.63
C PHE A 267 -12.16 9.40 0.34
N LEU A 268 -12.70 9.80 -0.82
CA LEU A 268 -12.05 9.54 -2.10
C LEU A 268 -10.70 10.26 -2.21
N LYS A 269 -10.63 11.52 -1.77
CA LYS A 269 -9.39 12.28 -1.75
C LYS A 269 -8.33 11.60 -0.89
N ALA A 270 -8.69 11.17 0.33
CA ALA A 270 -7.79 10.48 1.25
C ALA A 270 -7.29 9.16 0.67
N TYR A 271 -8.15 8.36 0.04
CA TYR A 271 -7.75 7.09 -0.56
C TYR A 271 -6.83 7.28 -1.78
N ARG A 272 -7.12 8.23 -2.66
CA ARG A 272 -6.21 8.58 -3.75
C ARG A 272 -4.85 9.05 -3.25
N TRP A 273 -4.83 9.83 -2.16
CA TRP A 273 -3.61 10.23 -1.49
C TRP A 273 -2.85 9.02 -0.94
N GLN A 274 -3.51 8.19 -0.14
CA GLN A 274 -2.89 7.04 0.53
C GLN A 274 -2.32 6.02 -0.45
N TYR A 275 -3.06 5.67 -1.50
CA TYR A 275 -2.74 4.49 -2.31
C TYR A 275 -2.16 4.81 -3.69
N ILE A 276 -2.18 6.05 -4.14
CA ILE A 276 -1.62 6.43 -5.44
C ILE A 276 -0.65 7.61 -5.29
N VAL A 277 -1.13 8.77 -4.85
CA VAL A 277 -0.38 10.02 -4.96
C VAL A 277 0.83 10.04 -4.04
N SER A 278 0.72 9.53 -2.81
CA SER A 278 1.85 9.45 -1.86
C SER A 278 2.98 8.58 -2.39
N GLY A 279 2.65 7.44 -2.99
CA GLY A 279 3.63 6.50 -3.53
C GLY A 279 4.32 7.02 -4.79
N VAL A 280 3.57 7.64 -5.72
CA VAL A 280 4.21 8.27 -6.90
C VAL A 280 5.01 9.53 -6.53
N SER A 281 4.80 10.07 -5.34
CA SER A 281 5.58 11.17 -4.80
C SER A 281 6.83 10.70 -4.01
N GLU A 282 6.95 9.40 -3.75
CA GLU A 282 8.09 8.85 -3.00
C GLU A 282 9.36 8.93 -3.84
N PRO A 283 10.44 9.60 -3.36
CA PRO A 283 11.60 9.92 -4.18
C PRO A 283 12.33 8.69 -4.74
N ARG A 284 12.36 7.58 -3.99
CA ARG A 284 13.01 6.34 -4.44
C ARG A 284 12.23 5.71 -5.57
N PHE A 285 10.90 5.67 -5.48
CA PHE A 285 10.05 5.18 -6.58
C PHE A 285 10.24 6.01 -7.85
N GLN A 286 10.24 7.34 -7.72
CA GLN A 286 10.47 8.25 -8.85
C GLN A 286 11.82 8.01 -9.52
N SER A 287 12.88 7.85 -8.72
CA SER A 287 14.23 7.59 -9.24
C SER A 287 14.32 6.25 -9.96
N LEU A 288 13.70 5.21 -9.42
CA LEU A 288 13.64 3.89 -10.05
C LEU A 288 12.87 3.93 -11.37
N LEU A 289 11.67 4.49 -11.35
CA LEU A 289 10.84 4.60 -12.54
C LEU A 289 11.54 5.41 -13.64
N ALA A 290 12.14 6.55 -13.28
CA ALA A 290 12.88 7.40 -14.25
C ALA A 290 14.08 6.69 -14.87
N ALA A 291 14.71 5.77 -14.17
CA ALA A 291 15.82 4.97 -14.70
C ALA A 291 15.37 3.89 -15.69
N LEU A 292 14.11 3.44 -15.63
CA LEU A 292 13.58 2.32 -16.41
C LEU A 292 12.73 2.74 -17.61
N VAL A 293 12.26 3.99 -17.64
CA VAL A 293 11.39 4.47 -18.72
C VAL A 293 12.01 5.62 -19.53
N THR A 294 11.60 5.74 -20.78
CA THR A 294 11.97 6.88 -21.63
C THR A 294 11.20 8.15 -21.24
N ALA A 295 11.70 9.32 -21.65
CA ALA A 295 10.98 10.58 -21.43
C ALA A 295 9.56 10.60 -22.05
N SER A 296 9.35 9.89 -23.16
CA SER A 296 8.01 9.76 -23.78
C SER A 296 7.07 8.92 -22.93
N GLN A 297 7.55 7.79 -22.41
CA GLN A 297 6.79 6.90 -21.50
C GLN A 297 6.47 7.61 -20.19
N MET A 298 7.44 8.34 -19.60
CA MET A 298 7.24 9.14 -18.40
C MET A 298 6.13 10.18 -18.60
N ARG A 299 6.11 10.90 -19.74
CA ARG A 299 5.03 11.86 -20.03
C ARG A 299 3.64 11.20 -20.11
N ARG A 300 3.54 9.96 -20.64
CA ARG A 300 2.26 9.22 -20.64
C ARG A 300 1.79 8.90 -19.24
N ILE A 301 2.70 8.40 -18.38
CA ILE A 301 2.41 8.11 -16.97
C ILE A 301 1.97 9.40 -16.25
N GLN A 302 2.74 10.48 -16.39
CA GLN A 302 2.40 11.76 -15.76
C GLN A 302 1.03 12.28 -16.22
N LYS A 303 0.71 12.18 -17.51
CA LYS A 303 -0.59 12.57 -18.05
C LYS A 303 -1.74 11.76 -17.41
N ALA A 304 -1.54 10.47 -17.18
CA ALA A 304 -2.55 9.62 -16.54
C ALA A 304 -2.77 9.99 -15.06
N LEU A 305 -1.75 10.54 -14.39
CA LEU A 305 -1.82 10.96 -12.97
C LEU A 305 -2.42 12.36 -12.76
N VAL A 306 -2.49 13.21 -13.79
CA VAL A 306 -3.02 14.59 -13.68
C VAL A 306 -4.39 14.65 -13.00
N PRO A 307 -5.39 13.80 -13.31
CA PRO A 307 -6.69 13.83 -12.64
C PRO A 307 -6.65 13.52 -11.14
N LEU A 308 -5.57 12.91 -10.65
CA LEU A 308 -5.41 12.49 -9.27
C LEU A 308 -4.60 13.48 -8.43
N ALA A 309 -3.92 14.43 -9.06
CA ALA A 309 -2.99 15.37 -8.41
C ALA A 309 -3.67 16.23 -7.31
N TYR A 310 -4.98 16.50 -7.41
CA TYR A 310 -5.74 17.25 -6.41
C TYR A 310 -5.79 16.54 -5.04
N ALA A 311 -5.52 15.23 -5.02
CA ALA A 311 -5.55 14.44 -3.78
C ALA A 311 -4.35 14.73 -2.86
N MET A 312 -3.33 15.42 -3.35
CA MET A 312 -2.23 15.88 -2.50
C MET A 312 -2.76 16.77 -1.35
N PRO A 313 -2.41 16.49 -0.10
CA PRO A 313 -2.86 17.30 1.03
C PRO A 313 -2.26 18.71 0.99
N LYS A 314 -2.96 19.68 1.59
CA LYS A 314 -2.50 21.08 1.67
C LYS A 314 -1.19 21.22 2.45
N SER A 315 -0.97 20.35 3.45
CA SER A 315 0.25 20.29 4.26
C SER A 315 0.73 18.84 4.33
N PRO A 316 1.46 18.36 3.34
CA PRO A 316 1.90 16.98 3.31
C PRO A 316 2.89 16.69 4.44
N THR A 317 2.66 15.64 5.20
CA THR A 317 3.59 15.12 6.20
C THR A 317 4.68 14.22 5.59
N LEU A 318 4.46 13.77 4.35
CA LEU A 318 5.41 12.97 3.60
C LEU A 318 6.36 13.88 2.80
N PRO A 319 7.63 13.49 2.60
CA PRO A 319 8.54 14.26 1.79
C PRO A 319 7.98 14.41 0.37
N LEU A 320 7.81 15.67 -0.06
CA LEU A 320 7.44 15.97 -1.43
C LEU A 320 8.67 15.86 -2.34
N PRO A 321 8.50 15.48 -3.62
CA PRO A 321 9.57 15.61 -4.58
C PRO A 321 9.98 17.07 -4.67
N MET A 322 11.27 17.33 -4.63
CA MET A 322 11.79 18.65 -5.00
C MET A 322 11.37 18.90 -6.45
N ALA A 323 10.69 20.01 -6.68
CA ALA A 323 10.37 20.44 -8.03
C ALA A 323 11.68 20.53 -8.84
N ALA A 324 11.76 19.78 -9.95
CA ALA A 324 12.89 19.82 -10.87
C ALA A 324 12.85 21.09 -11.71
#